data_96329d270c1c9783be28fa66d5b94c4f
#
_entry.id   96329d270c1c9783be28fa66d5b94c4f
#
_cell.length_a   1.000
_cell.length_b   1.000
_cell.length_c   1.000
_cell.angle_alpha   90.00
_cell.angle_beta   90.00
_cell.angle_gamma   90.00
#
_symmetry.space_group_name_H-M   'P 1'
#
loop_
_entity.id
_entity.type
_entity.pdbx_description
1 polymer ?
#
loop_
_entity_poly.entity_id
_entity_poly.type
_entity_poly.pdbx_seq_one_letter_code
_entity_poly.pdbx_strand_id
1 'polypeptide(L)'
;MIYRLFGLGKVTLTIDRTNWKWGKSNLNIFMLGVVYKGIAIPLYWQMLDKRGNTNHLERCELIERFIKQFGKDNLEMIVADREFVGEKWFNWLTNNHIPFAIRIKKNSKVKNHHGKLVQIKELLRHVSHQETYRHGRILTVDGCLVRVFAKRDKDYGLVIVATNQLETVDAMTSYARRWEIETLFACLKGRGFNLEDT
;
A
#
# COMPACT_ATOMS: atom_id res chain seq x y z
N MET A 1 5.24 8.13 -21.53
CA MET A 1 4.19 8.07 -22.61
C MET A 1 2.80 7.89 -22.01
N ILE A 2 2.50 6.80 -21.28
CA ILE A 2 1.17 6.50 -20.67
C ILE A 2 0.65 7.65 -19.80
N TYR A 3 1.44 8.18 -18.88
CA TYR A 3 1.07 9.27 -17.98
C TYR A 3 0.55 10.51 -18.73
N ARG A 4 1.23 10.89 -19.83
CA ARG A 4 0.83 12.04 -20.68
C ARG A 4 -0.40 11.72 -21.52
N LEU A 5 -0.55 10.48 -22.00
CA LEU A 5 -1.70 10.05 -22.80
C LEU A 5 -3.03 10.14 -22.03
N PHE A 6 -3.01 9.88 -20.73
CA PHE A 6 -4.20 9.94 -19.88
C PHE A 6 -4.45 11.31 -19.25
N GLY A 7 -3.60 12.32 -19.52
CA GLY A 7 -3.74 13.66 -18.94
C GLY A 7 -3.76 13.65 -17.40
N LEU A 8 -2.99 12.73 -16.79
CA LEU A 8 -3.00 12.54 -15.36
C LEU A 8 -2.33 13.73 -14.65
N GLY A 9 -3.08 14.35 -13.72
CA GLY A 9 -2.55 15.32 -12.76
C GLY A 9 -1.87 14.60 -11.58
N LYS A 10 -2.17 15.00 -10.35
CA LYS A 10 -1.74 14.25 -9.16
C LYS A 10 -2.35 12.86 -9.16
N VAL A 11 -1.53 11.85 -8.88
CA VAL A 11 -1.94 10.44 -8.91
C VAL A 11 -1.65 9.73 -7.61
N THR A 12 -2.55 8.84 -7.25
CA THR A 12 -2.31 7.82 -6.23
C THR A 12 -1.56 6.66 -6.88
N LEU A 13 -0.44 6.27 -6.28
CA LEU A 13 0.33 5.11 -6.68
C LEU A 13 -0.03 3.90 -5.82
N THR A 14 -0.08 2.73 -6.43
CA THR A 14 -0.22 1.45 -5.72
C THR A 14 0.97 0.57 -6.01
N ILE A 15 1.46 -0.11 -4.99
CA ILE A 15 2.52 -1.10 -5.10
C ILE A 15 2.01 -2.45 -4.61
N ASP A 16 2.33 -3.50 -5.35
CA ASP A 16 2.02 -4.86 -4.95
C ASP A 16 2.92 -5.87 -5.68
N ARG A 17 2.90 -7.12 -5.23
CA ARG A 17 3.63 -8.22 -5.84
C ARG A 17 2.67 -9.25 -6.40
N THR A 18 3.07 -9.86 -7.49
CA THR A 18 2.41 -11.05 -8.01
C THR A 18 3.42 -12.13 -8.34
N ASN A 19 3.03 -13.37 -8.13
CA ASN A 19 3.81 -14.53 -8.55
C ASN A 19 3.14 -15.12 -9.79
N TRP A 20 3.90 -15.35 -10.83
CA TRP A 20 3.46 -16.00 -12.05
C TRP A 20 4.23 -17.30 -12.23
N LYS A 21 3.58 -18.28 -12.83
CA LYS A 21 4.24 -19.49 -13.29
C LYS A 21 4.48 -19.36 -14.79
N TRP A 22 5.72 -19.60 -15.21
CA TRP A 22 6.10 -19.70 -16.60
C TRP A 22 6.74 -21.08 -16.78
N GLY A 23 5.98 -22.06 -17.25
CA GLY A 23 6.38 -23.45 -17.24
C GLY A 23 6.74 -23.92 -15.83
N LYS A 24 8.03 -24.30 -15.63
CA LYS A 24 8.57 -24.72 -14.31
C LYS A 24 9.11 -23.57 -13.46
N SER A 25 9.19 -22.35 -13.99
CA SER A 25 9.77 -21.19 -13.32
C SER A 25 8.69 -20.37 -12.60
N ASN A 26 8.96 -19.98 -11.36
CA ASN A 26 8.13 -19.02 -10.63
C ASN A 26 8.73 -17.62 -10.78
N LEU A 27 7.99 -16.72 -11.40
CA LEU A 27 8.35 -15.31 -11.55
C LEU A 27 7.74 -14.52 -10.40
N ASN A 28 8.57 -13.83 -9.62
CA ASN A 28 8.14 -12.92 -8.56
C ASN A 28 8.27 -11.50 -9.10
N ILE A 29 7.14 -10.84 -9.36
CA ILE A 29 7.10 -9.53 -10.00
C ILE A 29 6.61 -8.50 -9.00
N PHE A 30 7.43 -7.50 -8.72
CA PHE A 30 7.07 -6.31 -7.96
C PHE A 30 6.66 -5.21 -8.93
N MET A 31 5.49 -4.63 -8.72
CA MET A 31 4.89 -3.67 -9.64
C MET A 31 4.49 -2.38 -8.94
N LEU A 32 4.70 -1.27 -9.63
CA LEU A 32 4.16 0.05 -9.33
C LEU A 32 3.13 0.41 -10.39
N GLY A 33 1.93 0.74 -9.96
CA GLY A 33 0.85 1.18 -10.84
C GLY A 33 0.25 2.52 -10.40
N VAL A 34 -0.37 3.22 -11.35
CA VAL A 34 -1.24 4.37 -11.08
C VAL A 34 -2.66 3.86 -10.91
N VAL A 35 -3.29 4.26 -9.84
CA VAL A 35 -4.71 4.00 -9.56
C VAL A 35 -5.57 4.83 -10.51
N TYR A 36 -6.42 4.18 -11.32
CA TYR A 36 -7.20 4.85 -12.36
C TYR A 36 -8.53 4.15 -12.65
N LYS A 37 -9.65 4.73 -12.24
CA LYS A 37 -11.02 4.32 -12.60
C LYS A 37 -11.32 2.83 -12.44
N GLY A 38 -10.89 2.22 -11.33
CA GLY A 38 -11.18 0.83 -10.99
C GLY A 38 -10.15 -0.19 -11.45
N ILE A 39 -9.06 0.24 -12.10
CA ILE A 39 -7.92 -0.59 -12.47
C ILE A 39 -6.62 0.18 -12.27
N ALA A 40 -5.53 -0.50 -11.91
CA ALA A 40 -4.23 0.14 -11.92
C ALA A 40 -3.60 0.11 -13.33
N ILE A 41 -3.01 1.24 -13.72
CA ILE A 41 -2.18 1.33 -14.94
C ILE A 41 -0.75 1.01 -14.55
N PRO A 42 -0.11 -0.06 -15.06
CA PRO A 42 1.26 -0.40 -14.72
C PRO A 42 2.23 0.66 -15.25
N LEU A 43 3.11 1.16 -14.38
CA LEU A 43 4.17 2.10 -14.76
C LEU A 43 5.54 1.42 -14.79
N TYR A 44 5.89 0.76 -13.70
CA TYR A 44 7.16 0.08 -13.55
C TYR A 44 6.96 -1.27 -12.90
N TRP A 45 7.80 -2.21 -13.29
CA TRP A 45 7.89 -3.52 -12.65
C TRP A 45 9.34 -3.96 -12.56
N GLN A 46 9.59 -4.84 -11.61
CA GLN A 46 10.89 -5.45 -11.37
C GLN A 46 10.69 -6.94 -11.10
N MET A 47 11.42 -7.76 -11.82
CA MET A 47 11.51 -9.18 -11.49
C MET A 47 12.44 -9.34 -10.30
N LEU A 48 11.94 -9.99 -9.24
CA LEU A 48 12.71 -10.25 -8.04
C LEU A 48 13.31 -11.65 -8.15
N ASP A 49 14.64 -11.72 -8.16
CA ASP A 49 15.38 -12.98 -8.15
C ASP A 49 15.46 -13.58 -6.73
N LYS A 50 14.31 -13.65 -6.08
CA LYS A 50 14.16 -14.22 -4.74
C LYS A 50 12.72 -14.64 -4.47
N ARG A 51 12.56 -15.59 -3.55
CA ARG A 51 11.26 -15.88 -2.95
C ARG A 51 10.99 -14.89 -1.79
N GLY A 52 9.73 -14.47 -1.64
CA GLY A 52 9.32 -13.63 -0.51
C GLY A 52 9.24 -12.14 -0.84
N ASN A 53 9.19 -11.31 0.19
CA ASN A 53 8.83 -9.90 0.10
C ASN A 53 9.96 -9.01 -0.43
N THR A 54 9.57 -7.85 -0.97
CA THR A 54 10.50 -6.76 -1.31
C THR A 54 11.18 -6.23 -0.05
N ASN A 55 12.42 -5.81 -0.19
CA ASN A 55 13.10 -4.99 0.81
C ASN A 55 12.76 -3.50 0.61
N HIS A 56 13.19 -2.63 1.53
CA HIS A 56 12.87 -1.21 1.46
C HIS A 56 13.57 -0.50 0.29
N LEU A 57 14.78 -0.93 -0.12
CA LEU A 57 15.52 -0.33 -1.23
C LEU A 57 14.82 -0.55 -2.58
N GLU A 58 14.34 -1.77 -2.82
CA GLU A 58 13.57 -2.09 -4.02
C GLU A 58 12.29 -1.22 -4.13
N ARG A 59 11.65 -0.94 -3.00
CA ARG A 59 10.47 -0.06 -2.95
C ARG A 59 10.84 1.40 -3.24
N CYS A 60 11.91 1.89 -2.61
CA CYS A 60 12.42 3.25 -2.84
C CYS A 60 12.76 3.47 -4.31
N GLU A 61 13.48 2.52 -4.92
CA GLU A 61 13.91 2.62 -6.32
C GLU A 61 12.75 2.88 -7.28
N LEU A 62 11.64 2.13 -7.16
CA LEU A 62 10.49 2.33 -8.06
C LEU A 62 9.82 3.70 -7.84
N ILE A 63 9.72 4.16 -6.59
CA ILE A 63 9.14 5.47 -6.30
C ILE A 63 10.07 6.60 -6.76
N GLU A 64 11.38 6.48 -6.56
CA GLU A 64 12.36 7.44 -7.05
C GLU A 64 12.36 7.55 -8.57
N ARG A 65 12.18 6.44 -9.29
CA ARG A 65 11.99 6.45 -10.75
C ARG A 65 10.75 7.25 -11.15
N PHE A 66 9.63 7.09 -10.42
CA PHE A 66 8.44 7.89 -10.66
C PHE A 66 8.73 9.38 -10.42
N ILE A 67 9.31 9.73 -9.29
CA ILE A 67 9.61 11.11 -8.91
C ILE A 67 10.57 11.77 -9.92
N LYS A 68 11.61 11.04 -10.34
CA LYS A 68 12.58 11.52 -11.33
C LYS A 68 11.93 11.81 -12.69
N GLN A 69 10.98 10.98 -13.11
CA GLN A 69 10.38 11.07 -14.43
C GLN A 69 9.19 12.02 -14.49
N PHE A 70 8.38 12.08 -13.45
CA PHE A 70 7.10 12.80 -13.45
C PHE A 70 7.04 13.96 -12.48
N GLY A 71 8.00 14.08 -11.57
CA GLY A 71 8.02 15.08 -10.50
C GLY A 71 7.25 14.62 -9.27
N LYS A 72 7.74 15.03 -8.11
CA LYS A 72 7.14 14.70 -6.80
C LYS A 72 5.76 15.33 -6.62
N ASP A 73 5.53 16.51 -7.17
CA ASP A 73 4.26 17.25 -7.05
C ASP A 73 3.08 16.51 -7.72
N ASN A 74 3.39 15.60 -8.62
CA ASN A 74 2.41 14.74 -9.27
C ASN A 74 2.09 13.45 -8.46
N LEU A 75 2.78 13.22 -7.33
CA LEU A 75 2.49 12.11 -6.43
C LEU A 75 1.52 12.60 -5.35
N GLU A 76 0.29 12.09 -5.37
CA GLU A 76 -0.72 12.38 -4.34
C GLU A 76 -0.51 11.54 -3.09
N MET A 77 -0.39 10.21 -3.26
CA MET A 77 -0.30 9.24 -2.17
C MET A 77 0.20 7.89 -2.67
N ILE A 78 0.78 7.11 -1.77
CA ILE A 78 1.06 5.68 -1.98
C ILE A 78 0.10 4.84 -1.16
N VAL A 79 -0.53 3.85 -1.80
CA VAL A 79 -1.37 2.84 -1.13
C VAL A 79 -0.76 1.46 -1.29
N ALA A 80 -0.76 0.67 -0.22
CA ALA A 80 -0.15 -0.66 -0.24
C ALA A 80 -0.74 -1.59 0.84
N ASP A 81 -0.57 -2.91 0.67
CA ASP A 81 -1.01 -3.90 1.64
C ASP A 81 0.02 -4.08 2.78
N ARG A 82 -0.37 -4.87 3.78
CA ARG A 82 0.36 -5.16 5.03
C ARG A 82 1.74 -5.83 4.84
N GLU A 83 2.11 -6.25 3.67
CA GLU A 83 3.46 -6.71 3.40
C GLU A 83 4.45 -5.55 3.20
N PHE A 84 3.94 -4.37 2.83
CA PHE A 84 4.73 -3.16 2.60
C PHE A 84 4.84 -2.29 3.86
N VAL A 85 5.11 -2.90 5.01
CA VAL A 85 5.37 -2.23 6.29
C VAL A 85 6.86 -2.34 6.64
N GLY A 86 7.30 -1.56 7.63
CA GLY A 86 8.63 -1.62 8.20
C GLY A 86 9.23 -0.24 8.43
N GLU A 87 10.03 -0.13 9.50
CA GLU A 87 10.57 1.13 10.00
C GLU A 87 11.35 1.92 8.93
N LYS A 88 12.29 1.27 8.23
CA LYS A 88 13.10 1.93 7.19
C LYS A 88 12.25 2.49 6.06
N TRP A 89 11.18 1.76 5.67
CA TRP A 89 10.28 2.17 4.61
C TRP A 89 9.39 3.34 5.03
N PHE A 90 8.78 3.26 6.21
CA PHE A 90 7.92 4.33 6.73
C PHE A 90 8.71 5.62 7.00
N ASN A 91 9.91 5.50 7.57
CA ASN A 91 10.82 6.63 7.77
C ASN A 91 11.22 7.27 6.44
N TRP A 92 11.55 6.45 5.43
CA TRP A 92 11.90 6.97 4.11
C TRP A 92 10.75 7.76 3.48
N LEU A 93 9.52 7.23 3.51
CA LEU A 93 8.32 7.93 3.01
C LEU A 93 8.09 9.25 3.75
N THR A 94 8.18 9.22 5.07
CA THR A 94 7.93 10.41 5.91
C THR A 94 9.01 11.47 5.71
N ASN A 95 10.28 11.11 5.71
CA ASN A 95 11.40 12.03 5.52
C ASN A 95 11.41 12.66 4.12
N ASN A 96 10.91 11.94 3.13
CA ASN A 96 10.72 12.45 1.78
C ASN A 96 9.36 13.16 1.59
N HIS A 97 8.57 13.37 2.67
CA HIS A 97 7.24 13.99 2.60
C HIS A 97 6.33 13.34 1.56
N ILE A 98 6.36 12.01 1.47
CA ILE A 98 5.50 11.23 0.58
C ILE A 98 4.30 10.74 1.37
N PRO A 99 3.08 11.17 1.04
CA PRO A 99 1.87 10.69 1.69
C PRO A 99 1.65 9.20 1.46
N PHE A 100 1.18 8.49 2.47
CA PHE A 100 0.82 7.09 2.32
C PHE A 100 -0.45 6.72 3.09
N ALA A 101 -1.15 5.68 2.63
CA ALA A 101 -2.17 4.94 3.35
C ALA A 101 -1.90 3.45 3.18
N ILE A 102 -1.31 2.83 4.18
CA ILE A 102 -0.81 1.45 4.12
C ILE A 102 -1.50 0.61 5.19
N ARG A 103 -1.99 -0.58 4.78
CA ARG A 103 -2.52 -1.55 5.74
C ARG A 103 -1.38 -2.07 6.62
N ILE A 104 -1.64 -2.13 7.93
CA ILE A 104 -0.69 -2.66 8.91
C ILE A 104 -1.17 -3.97 9.52
N LYS A 105 -0.25 -4.71 10.14
CA LYS A 105 -0.54 -6.00 10.76
C LYS A 105 -1.32 -5.83 12.06
N LYS A 106 -2.28 -6.72 12.33
CA LYS A 106 -3.08 -6.73 13.56
C LYS A 106 -2.23 -6.86 14.84
N ASN A 107 -1.04 -7.45 14.71
CA ASN A 107 -0.08 -7.64 15.80
C ASN A 107 1.03 -6.57 15.86
N SER A 108 0.94 -5.51 15.05
CA SER A 108 1.85 -4.36 15.17
C SER A 108 1.83 -3.82 16.59
N LYS A 109 3.03 -3.52 17.12
CA LYS A 109 3.21 -3.06 18.50
C LYS A 109 3.04 -1.55 18.57
N VAL A 110 2.22 -1.09 19.53
CA VAL A 110 1.97 0.33 19.81
C VAL A 110 1.89 0.56 21.30
N LYS A 111 2.14 1.79 21.76
CA LYS A 111 1.94 2.16 23.16
C LYS A 111 0.48 2.52 23.41
N ASN A 112 -0.14 1.92 24.44
CA ASN A 112 -1.47 2.30 24.91
C ASN A 112 -1.41 3.63 25.71
N HIS A 113 -2.55 4.06 26.29
CA HIS A 113 -2.63 5.30 27.07
C HIS A 113 -1.81 5.29 28.38
N HIS A 114 -1.45 4.10 28.89
CA HIS A 114 -0.55 3.92 30.03
C HIS A 114 0.92 3.77 29.62
N GLY A 115 1.27 3.94 28.35
CA GLY A 115 2.64 3.76 27.83
C GLY A 115 3.06 2.30 27.66
N LYS A 116 2.19 1.33 28.00
CA LYS A 116 2.47 -0.11 27.84
C LYS A 116 2.41 -0.53 26.39
N LEU A 117 3.39 -1.33 25.95
CA LEU A 117 3.45 -1.89 24.60
C LEU A 117 2.40 -3.00 24.45
N VAL A 118 1.46 -2.81 23.53
CA VAL A 118 0.36 -3.75 23.23
C VAL A 118 0.26 -4.01 21.74
N GLN A 119 -0.47 -5.04 21.34
CA GLN A 119 -0.82 -5.22 19.93
C GLN A 119 -1.92 -4.25 19.54
N ILE A 120 -1.81 -3.63 18.35
CA ILE A 120 -2.78 -2.61 17.92
C ILE A 120 -4.23 -3.14 17.89
N LYS A 121 -4.44 -4.43 17.59
CA LYS A 121 -5.77 -5.06 17.65
C LYS A 121 -6.43 -4.94 19.01
N GLU A 122 -5.65 -4.81 20.09
CA GLU A 122 -6.19 -4.69 21.46
C GLU A 122 -6.84 -3.34 21.69
N LEU A 123 -6.28 -2.26 21.07
CA LEU A 123 -6.86 -0.93 21.09
C LEU A 123 -8.14 -0.83 20.24
N LEU A 124 -8.29 -1.73 19.27
CA LEU A 124 -9.35 -1.69 18.25
C LEU A 124 -10.42 -2.78 18.44
N ARG A 125 -10.53 -3.37 19.63
CA ARG A 125 -11.51 -4.44 19.93
C ARG A 125 -12.95 -3.99 19.72
N HIS A 126 -13.24 -2.73 20.00
CA HIS A 126 -14.58 -2.11 19.90
C HIS A 126 -14.99 -1.74 18.48
N VAL A 127 -14.09 -1.81 17.50
CA VAL A 127 -14.41 -1.43 16.11
C VAL A 127 -15.46 -2.36 15.53
N SER A 128 -16.54 -1.78 15.02
CA SER A 128 -17.68 -2.47 14.42
C SER A 128 -17.53 -2.71 12.92
N HIS A 129 -18.52 -3.39 12.32
CA HIS A 129 -18.59 -3.59 10.87
C HIS A 129 -19.21 -2.40 10.11
N GLN A 130 -19.90 -1.50 10.81
CA GLN A 130 -20.74 -0.50 10.16
C GLN A 130 -19.96 0.71 9.66
N GLU A 131 -19.00 1.18 10.45
CA GLU A 131 -18.35 2.46 10.20
C GLU A 131 -16.82 2.34 10.24
N THR A 132 -16.16 3.27 9.55
CA THR A 132 -14.72 3.47 9.67
C THR A 132 -14.42 4.18 10.98
N TYR A 133 -13.66 3.55 11.83
CA TYR A 133 -13.16 4.12 13.08
C TYR A 133 -11.83 4.83 12.85
N ARG A 134 -11.75 6.10 13.26
CA ARG A 134 -10.51 6.87 13.35
C ARG A 134 -10.01 6.86 14.79
N HIS A 135 -8.83 6.35 15.03
CA HIS A 135 -8.24 6.35 16.38
C HIS A 135 -7.95 7.78 16.84
N GLY A 136 -8.39 8.15 18.05
CA GLY A 136 -8.32 9.52 18.55
C GLY A 136 -6.90 10.08 18.69
N ARG A 137 -5.91 9.22 19.01
CA ARG A 137 -4.51 9.62 19.18
C ARG A 137 -3.67 9.27 17.96
N ILE A 138 -2.60 10.05 17.75
CA ILE A 138 -1.48 9.68 16.87
C ILE A 138 -0.70 8.56 17.57
N LEU A 139 -0.36 7.51 16.83
CA LEU A 139 0.39 6.37 17.31
C LEU A 139 1.75 6.30 16.63
N THR A 140 2.72 5.69 17.32
CA THR A 140 3.99 5.32 16.68
C THR A 140 3.89 3.88 16.20
N VAL A 141 4.01 3.68 14.89
CA VAL A 141 4.06 2.36 14.23
C VAL A 141 5.31 2.30 13.39
N ASP A 142 6.10 1.26 13.55
CA ASP A 142 7.38 1.10 12.82
C ASP A 142 8.23 2.39 12.81
N GLY A 143 8.39 3.00 14.00
CA GLY A 143 9.20 4.20 14.18
C GLY A 143 8.57 5.52 13.72
N CYS A 144 7.43 5.51 13.01
CA CYS A 144 6.79 6.70 12.47
C CYS A 144 5.51 7.10 13.22
N LEU A 145 5.28 8.40 13.34
CA LEU A 145 4.02 8.96 13.81
C LEU A 145 2.96 8.79 12.71
N VAL A 146 1.87 8.12 13.05
CA VAL A 146 0.79 7.85 12.10
C VAL A 146 -0.59 8.08 12.71
N ARG A 147 -1.53 8.47 11.87
CA ARG A 147 -2.96 8.36 12.13
C ARG A 147 -3.42 6.96 11.75
N VAL A 148 -4.25 6.36 12.58
CA VAL A 148 -4.75 5.00 12.36
C VAL A 148 -6.25 5.02 12.13
N PHE A 149 -6.68 4.31 11.10
CA PHE A 149 -8.06 4.02 10.77
C PHE A 149 -8.31 2.52 10.81
N ALA A 150 -9.50 2.12 11.20
CA ALA A 150 -9.85 0.71 11.27
C ALA A 150 -11.32 0.47 10.88
N LYS A 151 -11.59 -0.65 10.25
CA LYS A 151 -12.91 -1.15 9.91
C LYS A 151 -12.93 -2.66 10.00
N ARG A 152 -14.06 -3.25 10.40
CA ARG A 152 -14.25 -4.70 10.22
C ARG A 152 -14.92 -4.94 8.88
N ASP A 153 -14.23 -5.67 8.06
CA ASP A 153 -14.73 -6.19 6.81
C ASP A 153 -15.27 -7.61 7.02
N LYS A 154 -16.27 -8.02 6.25
CA LYS A 154 -16.90 -9.36 6.35
C LYS A 154 -15.91 -10.47 5.98
N ASP A 155 -15.12 -10.25 4.92
CA ASP A 155 -14.23 -11.26 4.36
C ASP A 155 -12.82 -11.18 4.95
N TYR A 156 -12.33 -9.96 5.20
CA TYR A 156 -10.95 -9.71 5.66
C TYR A 156 -10.83 -9.50 7.16
N GLY A 157 -11.94 -9.44 7.88
CA GLY A 157 -12.00 -9.15 9.31
C GLY A 157 -11.51 -7.73 9.63
N LEU A 158 -10.76 -7.56 10.71
CA LEU A 158 -10.25 -6.24 11.09
C LEU A 158 -9.18 -5.76 10.10
N VAL A 159 -9.50 -4.73 9.33
CA VAL A 159 -8.58 -3.98 8.44
C VAL A 159 -8.10 -2.74 9.19
N ILE A 160 -6.79 -2.53 9.24
CA ILE A 160 -6.15 -1.41 9.94
C ILE A 160 -5.24 -0.68 8.97
N VAL A 161 -5.46 0.61 8.76
CA VAL A 161 -4.70 1.46 7.85
C VAL A 161 -3.97 2.53 8.65
N ALA A 162 -2.67 2.67 8.39
CA ALA A 162 -1.83 3.72 8.93
C ALA A 162 -1.50 4.75 7.83
N THR A 163 -1.47 6.02 8.19
CA THR A 163 -1.12 7.13 7.30
C THR A 163 -0.26 8.17 8.03
N ASN A 164 0.72 8.75 7.32
CA ASN A 164 1.48 9.90 7.82
C ASN A 164 0.73 11.24 7.60
N GLN A 165 -0.45 11.24 6.98
CA GLN A 165 -1.33 12.40 6.87
C GLN A 165 -2.13 12.54 8.18
N LEU A 166 -1.53 13.20 9.18
CA LEU A 166 -2.02 13.19 10.55
C LEU A 166 -3.38 13.91 10.72
N GLU A 167 -3.67 14.87 9.87
CA GLU A 167 -4.91 15.66 9.89
C GLU A 167 -6.02 15.10 9.00
N THR A 168 -5.74 14.05 8.22
CA THR A 168 -6.77 13.45 7.36
C THR A 168 -7.96 12.94 8.16
N VAL A 169 -9.12 13.06 7.58
CA VAL A 169 -10.39 12.55 8.16
C VAL A 169 -10.71 11.15 7.67
N ASP A 170 -10.17 10.76 6.52
CA ASP A 170 -10.39 9.43 5.94
C ASP A 170 -9.18 8.96 5.11
N ALA A 171 -8.51 7.93 5.61
CA ALA A 171 -7.48 7.21 4.85
C ALA A 171 -8.00 5.84 4.36
N MET A 172 -9.18 5.40 4.80
CA MET A 172 -9.72 4.10 4.43
C MET A 172 -10.19 4.10 2.96
N THR A 173 -10.84 5.18 2.54
CA THR A 173 -11.26 5.37 1.14
C THR A 173 -10.05 5.42 0.20
N SER A 174 -9.01 6.17 0.59
CA SER A 174 -7.76 6.19 -0.20
C SER A 174 -7.12 4.80 -0.29
N TYR A 175 -7.06 4.08 0.84
CA TYR A 175 -6.52 2.72 0.88
C TYR A 175 -7.34 1.74 0.03
N ALA A 176 -8.66 1.88 0.00
CA ALA A 176 -9.54 0.99 -0.78
C ALA A 176 -9.16 0.96 -2.27
N ARG A 177 -8.64 2.06 -2.81
CA ARG A 177 -8.16 2.13 -4.21
C ARG A 177 -6.97 1.19 -4.49
N ARG A 178 -6.30 0.67 -3.47
CA ARG A 178 -5.26 -0.37 -3.64
C ARG A 178 -5.76 -1.58 -4.44
N TRP A 179 -7.04 -1.94 -4.30
CA TRP A 179 -7.61 -3.08 -5.01
C TRP A 179 -7.52 -2.98 -6.55
N GLU A 180 -7.32 -1.80 -7.08
CA GLU A 180 -7.18 -1.59 -8.51
C GLU A 180 -5.96 -2.32 -9.10
N ILE A 181 -4.90 -2.58 -8.30
CA ILE A 181 -3.75 -3.39 -8.76
C ILE A 181 -4.11 -4.89 -8.81
N GLU A 182 -4.99 -5.38 -7.96
CA GLU A 182 -5.47 -6.76 -8.02
C GLU A 182 -6.33 -6.97 -9.27
N THR A 183 -7.13 -5.97 -9.67
CA THR A 183 -7.86 -5.98 -10.95
C THR A 183 -6.88 -6.05 -12.12
N LEU A 184 -5.80 -5.28 -12.10
CA LEU A 184 -4.74 -5.37 -13.10
C LEU A 184 -4.14 -6.78 -13.17
N PHE A 185 -3.76 -7.37 -12.02
CA PHE A 185 -3.20 -8.71 -11.98
C PHE A 185 -4.19 -9.77 -12.50
N ALA A 186 -5.47 -9.64 -12.17
CA ALA A 186 -6.50 -10.54 -12.70
C ALA A 186 -6.63 -10.44 -14.24
N CYS A 187 -6.50 -9.23 -14.81
CA CYS A 187 -6.49 -9.04 -16.26
C CYS A 187 -5.24 -9.66 -16.91
N LEU A 188 -4.06 -9.46 -16.31
CA LEU A 188 -2.80 -9.99 -16.83
C LEU A 188 -2.76 -11.53 -16.78
N LYS A 189 -3.30 -12.13 -15.70
CA LYS A 189 -3.26 -13.57 -15.48
C LYS A 189 -4.29 -14.34 -16.31
N GLY A 190 -5.52 -13.87 -16.41
CA GLY A 190 -6.61 -14.65 -17.00
C GLY A 190 -7.43 -13.92 -18.03
N ARG A 191 -7.82 -12.68 -17.79
CA ARG A 191 -8.82 -11.97 -18.61
C ARG A 191 -8.23 -11.35 -19.88
N GLY A 192 -7.71 -12.16 -20.80
CA GLY A 192 -7.30 -11.72 -22.13
C GLY A 192 -5.81 -11.81 -22.43
N PHE A 193 -4.93 -11.72 -21.43
CA PHE A 193 -3.48 -11.88 -21.66
C PHE A 193 -2.99 -13.30 -21.38
N ASN A 194 -3.65 -14.06 -20.50
CA ASN A 194 -3.36 -15.45 -20.14
C ASN A 194 -1.86 -15.74 -19.88
N LEU A 195 -1.18 -14.83 -19.20
CA LEU A 195 0.27 -14.91 -18.99
C LEU A 195 0.71 -16.08 -18.08
N GLU A 196 -0.23 -16.77 -17.44
CA GLU A 196 0.03 -17.97 -16.63
C GLU A 196 -0.15 -19.28 -17.41
N ASP A 197 -0.76 -19.27 -18.61
CA ASP A 197 -1.11 -20.47 -19.40
C ASP A 197 -0.09 -20.78 -20.49
N THR A 198 1.14 -20.28 -20.36
CA THR A 198 2.23 -20.51 -21.33
C THR A 198 3.24 -21.53 -20.83
#